data_76b335aa31d3c0d2fbcc2a3dc547dbbe
#
_entry.id   76b335aa31d3c0d2fbcc2a3dc547dbbe
#
_cell.length_a   1.000
_cell.length_b   1.000
_cell.length_c   1.000
_cell.angle_alpha   90.00
_cell.angle_beta   90.00
_cell.angle_gamma   90.00
#
_symmetry.space_group_name_H-M   'P 1'
#
loop_
_entity.id
_entity.type
_entity.pdbx_description
1 polymer ?
#
loop_
_entity_poly.entity_id
_entity_poly.type
_entity_poly.pdbx_seq_one_letter_code
_entity_poly.pdbx_strand_id
1 'polypeptide(L)'
;MLSGCATLSKQECLTGNWQAVGFTDGAAGRPADYLSSHNKACSKVGVATDYAAWEQGRQEGLKKYCTETHAYQIGRRGEQMTPVCPAQVTPNLERINADGRIFYSLSKQLSIEQERLNSYQQQYDKLLKRHSVALSSQSGVTEYQNGLSERIKNTTQRINNLKRALQELQRTYGY
;
A
#
# COMPACT_ATOMS: atom_id res chain seq x y z
N MET A 1 24.91 -1.52 19.44
CA MET A 1 24.77 -2.97 19.13
C MET A 1 23.74 -3.08 18.01
N LEU A 2 24.22 -3.34 16.78
CA LEU A 2 23.35 -3.60 15.63
C LEU A 2 22.81 -5.03 15.81
N SER A 3 21.60 -5.16 16.35
CA SER A 3 20.83 -6.40 16.22
C SER A 3 20.53 -6.59 14.73
N GLY A 4 21.42 -7.28 14.04
CA GLY A 4 21.09 -7.80 12.71
C GLY A 4 19.87 -8.69 12.88
N CYS A 5 18.74 -8.31 12.30
CA CYS A 5 17.54 -9.14 12.25
C CYS A 5 17.94 -10.48 11.61
N ALA A 6 18.22 -11.49 12.43
CA ALA A 6 18.34 -12.85 11.94
C ALA A 6 16.98 -13.25 11.37
N THR A 7 16.97 -13.89 10.20
CA THR A 7 15.74 -14.31 9.52
C THR A 7 15.01 -15.43 10.28
N LEU A 8 15.73 -16.17 11.13
CA LEU A 8 15.23 -17.18 12.05
C LEU A 8 15.92 -17.06 13.40
N SER A 9 15.19 -17.36 14.46
CA SER A 9 15.73 -17.50 15.80
C SER A 9 16.55 -18.80 15.94
N LYS A 10 17.39 -18.87 17.00
CA LYS A 10 18.11 -20.11 17.33
C LYS A 10 17.17 -21.31 17.48
N GLN A 11 16.03 -21.10 18.13
CA GLN A 11 15.06 -22.18 18.39
C GLN A 11 14.44 -22.70 17.10
N GLU A 12 14.07 -21.81 16.16
CA GLU A 12 13.54 -22.19 14.86
C GLU A 12 14.56 -22.98 14.05
N CYS A 13 15.84 -22.55 14.06
CA CYS A 13 16.92 -23.31 13.44
C CYS A 13 17.05 -24.72 14.03
N LEU A 14 17.04 -24.86 15.36
CA LEU A 14 17.18 -26.16 16.04
C LEU A 14 15.96 -27.08 15.83
N THR A 15 14.76 -26.51 15.72
CA THR A 15 13.53 -27.28 15.43
C THR A 15 13.58 -27.87 14.01
N GLY A 16 14.19 -27.20 13.06
CA GLY A 16 14.46 -27.72 11.73
C GLY A 16 13.18 -28.00 10.90
N ASN A 17 12.07 -27.35 11.20
CA ASN A 17 10.83 -27.53 10.40
C ASN A 17 10.90 -26.68 9.11
N TRP A 18 11.79 -27.12 8.22
CA TRP A 18 12.08 -26.37 6.98
C TRP A 18 10.88 -26.26 6.06
N GLN A 19 9.98 -27.24 6.03
CA GLN A 19 8.76 -27.15 5.24
C GLN A 19 7.82 -26.03 5.75
N ALA A 20 7.67 -25.89 7.06
CA ALA A 20 6.86 -24.79 7.64
C ALA A 20 7.51 -23.42 7.41
N VAL A 21 8.84 -23.34 7.54
CA VAL A 21 9.60 -22.12 7.21
C VAL A 21 9.41 -21.75 5.74
N GLY A 22 9.57 -22.72 4.85
CA GLY A 22 9.37 -22.53 3.42
C GLY A 22 7.94 -22.07 3.09
N PHE A 23 6.93 -22.67 3.72
CA PHE A 23 5.55 -22.23 3.53
C PHE A 23 5.33 -20.77 3.92
N THR A 24 5.89 -20.34 5.03
CA THR A 24 5.80 -18.94 5.47
C THR A 24 6.50 -18.00 4.49
N ASP A 25 7.68 -18.38 4.00
CA ASP A 25 8.42 -17.61 2.99
C ASP A 25 7.67 -17.53 1.67
N GLY A 26 7.12 -18.65 1.20
CA GLY A 26 6.32 -18.69 -0.02
C GLY A 26 5.06 -17.83 0.08
N ALA A 27 4.35 -17.91 1.21
CA ALA A 27 3.18 -17.08 1.47
C ALA A 27 3.51 -15.57 1.57
N ALA A 28 4.76 -15.24 1.92
CA ALA A 28 5.28 -13.88 1.91
C ALA A 28 5.90 -13.45 0.55
N GLY A 29 5.89 -14.34 -0.46
CA GLY A 29 6.46 -14.05 -1.79
C GLY A 29 7.98 -13.98 -1.79
N ARG A 30 8.66 -14.73 -0.92
CA ARG A 30 10.12 -14.77 -0.90
C ARG A 30 10.67 -15.55 -2.09
N PRO A 31 11.72 -15.06 -2.77
CA PRO A 31 12.36 -15.76 -3.88
C PRO A 31 13.17 -16.96 -3.38
N ALA A 32 13.57 -17.85 -4.30
CA ALA A 32 14.26 -19.10 -3.95
C ALA A 32 15.62 -18.89 -3.27
N ASP A 33 16.31 -17.81 -3.59
CA ASP A 33 17.61 -17.45 -2.99
C ASP A 33 17.49 -16.96 -1.54
N TYR A 34 16.27 -16.69 -1.05
CA TYR A 34 16.05 -16.24 0.32
C TYR A 34 16.49 -17.27 1.37
N LEU A 35 16.51 -18.57 1.02
CA LEU A 35 17.04 -19.62 1.88
C LEU A 35 18.51 -19.38 2.30
N SER A 36 19.28 -18.69 1.47
CA SER A 36 20.66 -18.31 1.81
C SER A 36 20.74 -17.47 3.09
N SER A 37 19.75 -16.64 3.32
CA SER A 37 19.64 -15.82 4.52
C SER A 37 19.34 -16.66 5.77
N HIS A 38 18.51 -17.70 5.64
CA HIS A 38 18.27 -18.68 6.71
C HIS A 38 19.51 -19.53 6.99
N ASN A 39 20.17 -20.00 5.94
CA ASN A 39 21.43 -20.74 6.08
C ASN A 39 22.49 -19.93 6.83
N LYS A 40 22.63 -18.64 6.48
CA LYS A 40 23.53 -17.72 7.19
C LYS A 40 23.15 -17.50 8.67
N ALA A 41 21.87 -17.51 8.98
CA ALA A 41 21.40 -17.38 10.37
C ALA A 41 21.66 -18.66 11.18
N CYS A 42 21.31 -19.84 10.62
CA CYS A 42 21.35 -21.12 11.29
C CYS A 42 22.74 -21.75 11.36
N SER A 43 23.66 -21.43 10.44
CA SER A 43 25.06 -21.87 10.50
C SER A 43 25.78 -21.39 11.78
N LYS A 44 25.36 -20.27 12.36
CA LYS A 44 25.88 -19.76 13.62
C LYS A 44 25.62 -20.68 14.82
N VAL A 45 24.65 -21.57 14.69
CA VAL A 45 24.28 -22.57 15.71
C VAL A 45 24.51 -24.00 15.23
N GLY A 46 25.29 -24.17 14.14
CA GLY A 46 25.70 -25.46 13.62
C GLY A 46 24.61 -26.23 12.88
N VAL A 47 23.53 -25.56 12.47
CA VAL A 47 22.40 -26.20 11.75
C VAL A 47 22.47 -25.87 10.27
N ALA A 48 22.43 -26.91 9.43
CA ALA A 48 22.29 -26.79 7.98
C ALA A 48 20.79 -26.73 7.60
N THR A 49 20.48 -25.95 6.58
CA THR A 49 19.13 -25.85 6.02
C THR A 49 18.83 -27.06 5.12
N ASP A 50 17.59 -27.56 5.15
CA ASP A 50 17.11 -28.55 4.19
C ASP A 50 16.40 -27.83 3.02
N TYR A 51 17.09 -27.70 1.91
CA TYR A 51 16.56 -27.05 0.71
C TYR A 51 15.31 -27.77 0.18
N ALA A 52 15.30 -29.09 0.13
CA ALA A 52 14.20 -29.85 -0.45
C ALA A 52 12.90 -29.65 0.33
N ALA A 53 12.96 -29.81 1.65
CA ALA A 53 11.83 -29.58 2.52
C ALA A 53 11.37 -28.11 2.51
N TRP A 54 12.31 -27.17 2.54
CA TRP A 54 12.00 -25.74 2.48
C TRP A 54 11.34 -25.36 1.14
N GLU A 55 11.89 -25.79 0.00
CA GLU A 55 11.35 -25.47 -1.32
C GLU A 55 9.96 -26.07 -1.53
N GLN A 56 9.73 -27.30 -1.05
CA GLN A 56 8.39 -27.89 -1.05
C GLN A 56 7.39 -27.03 -0.29
N GLY A 57 7.76 -26.57 0.90
CA GLY A 57 6.92 -25.67 1.70
C GLY A 57 6.71 -24.33 0.97
N ARG A 58 7.78 -23.76 0.39
CA ARG A 58 7.71 -22.49 -0.34
C ARG A 58 6.75 -22.57 -1.53
N GLN A 59 6.78 -23.63 -2.31
CA GLN A 59 5.85 -23.82 -3.42
C GLN A 59 4.38 -23.89 -2.94
N GLU A 60 4.11 -24.54 -1.82
CA GLU A 60 2.77 -24.52 -1.23
C GLU A 60 2.37 -23.12 -0.72
N GLY A 61 3.29 -22.40 -0.10
CA GLY A 61 3.07 -21.01 0.35
C GLY A 61 2.81 -20.06 -0.81
N LEU A 62 3.52 -20.21 -1.94
CA LEU A 62 3.32 -19.41 -3.15
C LEU A 62 1.89 -19.53 -3.70
N LYS A 63 1.20 -20.64 -3.51
CA LYS A 63 -0.23 -20.76 -3.87
C LYS A 63 -1.12 -19.78 -3.13
N LYS A 64 -0.71 -19.32 -1.94
CA LYS A 64 -1.40 -18.25 -1.17
C LYS A 64 -0.98 -16.87 -1.66
N TYR A 65 0.29 -16.69 -1.99
CA TYR A 65 0.82 -15.42 -2.48
C TYR A 65 0.31 -15.09 -3.89
N CYS A 66 0.33 -16.06 -4.81
CA CYS A 66 0.01 -15.89 -6.22
C CYS A 66 -1.50 -15.98 -6.49
N THR A 67 -2.27 -15.15 -5.80
CA THR A 67 -3.73 -15.02 -5.97
C THR A 67 -4.11 -13.60 -6.36
N GLU A 68 -5.21 -13.45 -7.08
CA GLU A 68 -5.74 -12.15 -7.50
C GLU A 68 -6.04 -11.23 -6.31
N THR A 69 -6.68 -11.78 -5.29
CA THR A 69 -6.97 -11.04 -4.05
C THR A 69 -5.69 -10.52 -3.40
N HIS A 70 -4.66 -11.37 -3.31
CA HIS A 70 -3.40 -10.97 -2.68
C HIS A 70 -2.65 -9.94 -3.53
N ALA A 71 -2.65 -10.11 -4.86
CA ALA A 71 -2.05 -9.15 -5.80
C ALA A 71 -2.67 -7.75 -5.65
N TYR A 72 -4.00 -7.67 -5.57
CA TYR A 72 -4.69 -6.41 -5.35
C TYR A 72 -4.37 -5.81 -3.98
N GLN A 73 -4.38 -6.61 -2.92
CA GLN A 73 -4.07 -6.15 -1.56
C GLN A 73 -2.64 -5.61 -1.42
N ILE A 74 -1.64 -6.26 -2.04
CA ILE A 74 -0.28 -5.74 -2.11
C ILE A 74 -0.27 -4.38 -2.81
N GLY A 75 -0.94 -4.26 -3.95
CA GLY A 75 -1.06 -3.00 -4.69
C GLY A 75 -1.72 -1.90 -3.88
N ARG A 76 -2.79 -2.21 -3.11
CA ARG A 76 -3.46 -1.25 -2.22
C ARG A 76 -2.57 -0.68 -1.11
N ARG A 77 -1.45 -1.32 -0.79
CA ARG A 77 -0.42 -0.77 0.08
C ARG A 77 0.63 0.07 -0.65
N GLY A 78 0.50 0.20 -1.98
CA GLY A 78 1.46 0.88 -2.84
C GLY A 78 2.67 0.01 -3.23
N GLU A 79 2.62 -1.28 -2.93
CA GLU A 79 3.72 -2.23 -3.12
C GLU A 79 3.57 -2.97 -4.45
N GLN A 80 4.71 -3.36 -5.03
CA GLN A 80 4.76 -4.23 -6.20
C GLN A 80 4.94 -5.68 -5.74
N MET A 81 4.29 -6.61 -6.45
CA MET A 81 4.51 -8.04 -6.22
C MET A 81 5.94 -8.46 -6.56
N THR A 82 6.49 -9.38 -5.77
CA THR A 82 7.74 -10.06 -6.11
C THR A 82 7.49 -11.01 -7.31
N PRO A 83 8.39 -11.07 -8.31
CA PRO A 83 8.21 -11.89 -9.51
C PRO A 83 8.55 -13.38 -9.24
N VAL A 84 7.76 -14.02 -8.38
CA VAL A 84 7.95 -15.42 -7.93
C VAL A 84 6.80 -16.34 -8.34
N CYS A 85 5.80 -15.79 -9.00
CA CYS A 85 4.61 -16.53 -9.42
C CYS A 85 4.86 -17.28 -10.74
N PRO A 86 4.12 -18.38 -10.99
CA PRO A 86 4.18 -19.10 -12.27
C PRO A 86 3.90 -18.17 -13.45
N ALA A 87 4.65 -18.34 -14.54
CA ALA A 87 4.57 -17.49 -15.74
C ALA A 87 3.15 -17.37 -16.33
N GLN A 88 2.34 -18.42 -16.20
CA GLN A 88 0.98 -18.48 -16.73
C GLN A 88 0.03 -17.48 -16.05
N VAL A 89 0.24 -17.19 -14.78
CA VAL A 89 -0.64 -16.29 -13.99
C VAL A 89 -0.02 -14.90 -13.79
N THR A 90 1.29 -14.77 -13.95
CA THR A 90 2.04 -13.53 -13.67
C THR A 90 1.45 -12.31 -14.38
N PRO A 91 1.16 -12.31 -15.70
CA PRO A 91 0.67 -11.10 -16.38
C PRO A 91 -0.66 -10.59 -15.80
N ASN A 92 -1.58 -11.51 -15.43
CA ASN A 92 -2.85 -11.12 -14.82
C ASN A 92 -2.64 -10.55 -13.41
N LEU A 93 -1.79 -11.19 -12.60
CA LEU A 93 -1.50 -10.72 -11.25
C LEU A 93 -0.80 -9.36 -11.23
N GLU A 94 0.12 -9.11 -12.15
CA GLU A 94 0.80 -7.81 -12.31
C GLU A 94 -0.19 -6.70 -12.67
N ARG A 95 -1.14 -6.97 -13.58
CA ARG A 95 -2.22 -6.03 -13.93
C ARG A 95 -3.07 -5.71 -12.71
N ILE A 96 -3.51 -6.74 -11.97
CA ILE A 96 -4.32 -6.58 -10.76
C ILE A 96 -3.57 -5.83 -9.67
N ASN A 97 -2.28 -6.13 -9.49
CA ASN A 97 -1.42 -5.38 -8.56
C ASN A 97 -1.27 -3.91 -8.98
N ALA A 98 -1.16 -3.63 -10.29
CA ALA A 98 -1.13 -2.26 -10.81
C ALA A 98 -2.43 -1.49 -10.49
N ASP A 99 -3.60 -2.12 -10.65
CA ASP A 99 -4.87 -1.53 -10.28
C ASP A 99 -4.96 -1.24 -8.76
N GLY A 100 -4.42 -2.12 -7.93
CA GLY A 100 -4.28 -1.88 -6.49
C GLY A 100 -3.39 -0.66 -6.19
N ARG A 101 -2.28 -0.48 -6.91
CA ARG A 101 -1.42 0.70 -6.76
C ARG A 101 -2.08 1.99 -7.25
N ILE A 102 -2.94 1.90 -8.28
CA ILE A 102 -3.79 3.02 -8.69
C ILE A 102 -4.74 3.39 -7.56
N PHE A 103 -5.40 2.41 -6.92
CA PHE A 103 -6.24 2.66 -5.75
C PHE A 103 -5.48 3.38 -4.63
N TYR A 104 -4.26 2.92 -4.30
CA TYR A 104 -3.41 3.57 -3.31
C TYR A 104 -3.12 5.04 -3.67
N SER A 105 -2.73 5.29 -4.91
CA SER A 105 -2.42 6.64 -5.41
C SER A 105 -3.64 7.58 -5.33
N LEU A 106 -4.79 7.11 -5.80
CA LEU A 106 -6.05 7.88 -5.75
C LEU A 106 -6.49 8.15 -4.30
N SER A 107 -6.31 7.20 -3.40
CA SER A 107 -6.62 7.37 -1.97
C SER A 107 -5.73 8.44 -1.33
N LYS A 108 -4.45 8.48 -1.67
CA LYS A 108 -3.52 9.54 -1.23
C LYS A 108 -3.91 10.91 -1.78
N GLN A 109 -4.25 10.98 -3.07
CA GLN A 109 -4.71 12.21 -3.70
C GLN A 109 -6.01 12.72 -3.06
N LEU A 110 -6.94 11.81 -2.75
CA LEU A 110 -8.19 12.15 -2.07
C LEU A 110 -7.93 12.78 -0.70
N SER A 111 -7.03 12.21 0.10
CA SER A 111 -6.64 12.77 1.40
C SER A 111 -6.09 14.19 1.26
N ILE A 112 -5.18 14.42 0.31
CA ILE A 112 -4.58 15.74 0.05
C ILE A 112 -5.64 16.76 -0.37
N GLU A 113 -6.57 16.39 -1.26
CA GLU A 113 -7.63 17.30 -1.70
C GLU A 113 -8.64 17.61 -0.58
N GLN A 114 -8.91 16.65 0.31
CA GLN A 114 -9.75 16.86 1.49
C GLN A 114 -9.11 17.86 2.48
N GLU A 115 -7.82 17.72 2.75
CA GLU A 115 -7.08 18.68 3.58
C GLU A 115 -7.07 20.09 2.97
N ARG A 116 -6.89 20.16 1.64
CA ARG A 116 -6.93 21.42 0.88
C ARG A 116 -8.31 22.08 0.95
N LEU A 117 -9.37 21.29 0.78
CA LEU A 117 -10.75 21.78 0.90
C LEU A 117 -11.01 22.36 2.29
N ASN A 118 -10.62 21.64 3.34
CA ASN A 118 -10.76 22.10 4.72
C ASN A 118 -10.01 23.42 4.97
N SER A 119 -8.80 23.55 4.43
CA SER A 119 -8.03 24.79 4.53
C SER A 119 -8.74 25.97 3.84
N TYR A 120 -9.29 25.79 2.65
CA TYR A 120 -10.03 26.84 1.95
C TYR A 120 -11.32 27.22 2.67
N GLN A 121 -12.05 26.25 3.22
CA GLN A 121 -13.25 26.50 4.02
C GLN A 121 -12.93 27.32 5.27
N GLN A 122 -11.87 26.97 5.99
CA GLN A 122 -11.44 27.73 7.17
C GLN A 122 -11.03 29.18 6.81
N GLN A 123 -10.37 29.38 5.67
CA GLN A 123 -10.01 30.73 5.20
C GLN A 123 -11.27 31.54 4.86
N TYR A 124 -12.23 30.91 4.19
CA TYR A 124 -13.50 31.52 3.83
C TYR A 124 -14.30 31.93 5.08
N ASP A 125 -14.41 31.05 6.08
CA ASP A 125 -15.11 31.34 7.33
C ASP A 125 -14.45 32.47 8.15
N LYS A 126 -13.12 32.51 8.17
CA LYS A 126 -12.37 33.60 8.80
C LYS A 126 -12.64 34.93 8.11
N LEU A 127 -12.74 34.91 6.80
CA LEU A 127 -13.06 36.09 6.00
C LEU A 127 -14.47 36.61 6.32
N LEU A 128 -15.48 35.75 6.36
CA LEU A 128 -16.84 36.11 6.71
C LEU A 128 -16.93 36.71 8.12
N LYS A 129 -16.26 36.14 9.11
CA LYS A 129 -16.24 36.66 10.49
C LYS A 129 -15.60 38.03 10.58
N ARG A 130 -14.57 38.32 9.80
CA ARG A 130 -13.93 39.64 9.74
C ARG A 130 -14.82 40.70 9.06
N HIS A 131 -15.57 40.29 8.04
CA HIS A 131 -16.48 41.19 7.31
C HIS A 131 -17.66 41.66 8.13
N SER A 132 -18.13 40.83 9.08
CA SER A 132 -19.22 41.23 9.99
C SER A 132 -18.80 42.31 11.00
N VAL A 133 -17.50 42.59 11.11
CA VAL A 133 -16.95 43.55 12.11
C VAL A 133 -16.38 44.84 11.45
N ALA A 134 -16.08 44.86 10.15
CA ALA A 134 -15.40 45.98 9.49
C ALA A 134 -16.16 46.51 8.26
N LEU A 135 -16.67 47.72 8.37
CA LEU A 135 -17.40 48.48 7.33
C LEU A 135 -16.47 49.20 6.30
N SER A 136 -15.28 48.73 5.98
CA SER A 136 -14.37 49.43 5.07
C SER A 136 -13.66 48.59 4.05
N SER A 137 -13.73 49.02 2.79
CA SER A 137 -13.13 48.51 1.52
C SER A 137 -13.72 47.23 0.94
N GLN A 138 -14.87 47.36 0.24
CA GLN A 138 -15.66 46.26 -0.31
C GLN A 138 -15.04 45.51 -1.53
N SER A 139 -14.27 46.16 -2.41
CA SER A 139 -13.89 45.54 -3.69
C SER A 139 -12.85 44.43 -3.59
N GLY A 140 -11.74 44.62 -2.89
CA GLY A 140 -10.66 43.62 -2.80
C GLY A 140 -11.04 42.40 -1.96
N VAL A 141 -11.93 42.58 -0.97
CA VAL A 141 -12.43 41.48 -0.16
C VAL A 141 -13.39 40.59 -0.96
N THR A 142 -14.24 41.21 -1.78
CA THR A 142 -15.17 40.47 -2.68
C THR A 142 -14.42 39.64 -3.70
N GLU A 143 -13.35 40.16 -4.29
CA GLU A 143 -12.52 39.41 -5.24
C GLU A 143 -11.83 38.20 -4.57
N TYR A 144 -11.23 38.40 -3.39
CA TYR A 144 -10.63 37.30 -2.64
C TYR A 144 -11.66 36.25 -2.21
N GLN A 145 -12.85 36.65 -1.80
CA GLN A 145 -13.98 35.78 -1.45
C GLN A 145 -14.43 34.94 -2.64
N ASN A 146 -14.57 35.57 -3.82
CA ASN A 146 -14.92 34.86 -5.06
C ASN A 146 -13.84 33.85 -5.44
N GLY A 147 -12.57 34.21 -5.34
CA GLY A 147 -11.44 33.31 -5.58
C GLY A 147 -11.43 32.09 -4.64
N LEU A 148 -11.74 32.28 -3.36
CA LEU A 148 -11.88 31.15 -2.41
C LEU A 148 -13.08 30.27 -2.75
N SER A 149 -14.22 30.84 -3.09
CA SER A 149 -15.41 30.10 -3.48
C SER A 149 -15.16 29.22 -4.70
N GLU A 150 -14.45 29.74 -5.69
CA GLU A 150 -14.06 28.98 -6.88
C GLU A 150 -13.08 27.84 -6.55
N ARG A 151 -12.09 28.07 -5.70
CA ARG A 151 -11.15 27.03 -5.21
C ARG A 151 -11.89 25.92 -4.47
N ILE A 152 -12.84 26.25 -3.60
CA ILE A 152 -13.70 25.30 -2.89
C ILE A 152 -14.49 24.45 -3.91
N LYS A 153 -15.17 25.09 -4.86
CA LYS A 153 -15.94 24.40 -5.92
C LYS A 153 -15.07 23.43 -6.71
N ASN A 154 -13.92 23.90 -7.20
CA ASN A 154 -13.02 23.11 -8.03
C ASN A 154 -12.40 21.93 -7.25
N THR A 155 -12.05 22.14 -5.98
CA THR A 155 -11.52 21.08 -5.10
C THR A 155 -12.59 20.04 -4.80
N THR A 156 -13.82 20.48 -4.51
CA THR A 156 -14.96 19.57 -4.29
C THR A 156 -15.23 18.69 -5.53
N GLN A 157 -15.15 19.27 -6.72
CA GLN A 157 -15.31 18.51 -7.96
C GLN A 157 -14.22 17.45 -8.15
N ARG A 158 -12.93 17.79 -7.85
CA ARG A 158 -11.82 16.81 -7.87
C ARG A 158 -12.04 15.69 -6.87
N ILE A 159 -12.44 15.99 -5.65
CA ILE A 159 -12.80 15.01 -4.62
C ILE A 159 -13.87 14.04 -5.13
N ASN A 160 -14.94 14.56 -5.75
CA ASN A 160 -16.02 13.72 -6.27
C ASN A 160 -15.55 12.81 -7.41
N ASN A 161 -14.64 13.30 -8.26
CA ASN A 161 -14.06 12.49 -9.33
C ASN A 161 -13.19 11.36 -8.76
N LEU A 162 -12.33 11.67 -7.77
CA LEU A 162 -11.48 10.69 -7.09
C LEU A 162 -12.32 9.61 -6.38
N LYS A 163 -13.39 10.01 -5.68
CA LYS A 163 -14.31 9.07 -5.03
C LYS A 163 -14.96 8.12 -6.04
N ARG A 164 -15.41 8.62 -7.20
CA ARG A 164 -15.98 7.77 -8.25
C ARG A 164 -14.97 6.76 -8.80
N ALA A 165 -13.73 7.20 -9.06
CA ALA A 165 -12.69 6.30 -9.54
C ALA A 165 -12.33 5.21 -8.51
N LEU A 166 -12.28 5.56 -7.23
CA LEU A 166 -12.08 4.60 -6.14
C LEU A 166 -13.23 3.59 -6.04
N GLN A 167 -14.48 4.06 -6.15
CA GLN A 167 -15.67 3.18 -6.14
C GLN A 167 -15.66 2.19 -7.29
N GLU A 168 -15.23 2.61 -8.48
CA GLU A 168 -15.13 1.72 -9.63
C GLU A 168 -14.13 0.59 -9.38
N LEU A 169 -12.94 0.90 -8.87
CA LEU A 169 -11.97 -0.12 -8.49
C LEU A 169 -12.50 -1.05 -7.38
N GLN A 170 -13.23 -0.51 -6.41
CA GLN A 170 -13.84 -1.32 -5.35
C GLN A 170 -14.89 -2.30 -5.90
N ARG A 171 -15.73 -1.85 -6.85
CA ARG A 171 -16.71 -2.73 -7.50
C ARG A 171 -16.05 -3.85 -8.30
N THR A 172 -14.97 -3.52 -9.03
CA THR A 172 -14.24 -4.48 -9.85
C THR A 172 -13.63 -5.59 -9.02
N TYR A 173 -13.12 -5.28 -7.83
CA TYR A 173 -12.40 -6.24 -6.99
C TYR A 173 -13.18 -6.71 -5.74
N GLY A 174 -14.41 -6.25 -5.53
CA GLY A 174 -15.28 -6.73 -4.45
C GLY A 174 -14.91 -6.25 -3.04
N TYR A 175 -14.26 -5.08 -2.91
CA TYR A 175 -13.82 -4.51 -1.62
C TYR A 175 -14.39 -3.13 -1.35
#